data_5b7b0134e9bb2dabb1ee51da800ea326
#
_entry.id   5b7b0134e9bb2dabb1ee51da800ea326
#
_cell.length_a   1.000
_cell.length_b   1.000
_cell.length_c   1.000
_cell.angle_alpha   90.00
_cell.angle_beta   90.00
_cell.angle_gamma   90.00
#
_symmetry.space_group_name_H-M   'P 1'
#
loop_
_entity.id
_entity.type
_entity.pdbx_description
1 polymer ?
#
loop_
_entity_poly.entity_id
_entity_poly.type
_entity_poly.pdbx_seq_one_letter_code
_entity_poly.pdbx_strand_id
1 'polypeptide(L)'
;DSKYLSYRSKVWQETSRGGLPEIFLENVDFEKYADFVMDYPILFLKKDDKYLSGKNYKFSDYMNGNIQEINNSLPSIDDLGLHLSTIFTENRLKQYIELRSMDTCGWNCICAGPAFFTGLLYGNLDEALEFISKWEKKDLLNAYKDAPMKGLNTNLMGKDMICLLYTSPSPRDVP
;
A
#
# COMPACT_ATOMS: atom_id res chain seq x y z
N ASP A 1 -10.77 -18.18 -19.29
CA ASP A 1 -9.54 -17.42 -19.59
C ASP A 1 -9.61 -16.08 -18.88
N SER A 2 -8.72 -15.86 -17.91
CA SER A 2 -8.68 -14.61 -17.18
C SER A 2 -8.08 -13.51 -18.07
N LYS A 3 -8.79 -12.40 -18.22
CA LYS A 3 -8.29 -11.19 -18.90
C LYS A 3 -7.11 -10.56 -18.12
N TYR A 4 -6.96 -10.88 -16.85
CA TYR A 4 -5.99 -10.27 -15.94
C TYR A 4 -4.89 -11.25 -15.59
N LEU A 5 -3.64 -10.77 -15.62
CA LEU A 5 -2.46 -11.46 -15.11
C LEU A 5 -2.39 -11.37 -13.58
N SER A 6 -2.85 -10.25 -13.00
CA SER A 6 -3.06 -10.11 -11.55
C SER A 6 -4.51 -9.71 -11.28
N TYR A 7 -5.36 -10.69 -10.99
CA TYR A 7 -6.75 -10.40 -10.60
C TYR A 7 -6.83 -9.76 -9.21
N ARG A 8 -5.90 -10.10 -8.32
CA ARG A 8 -5.77 -9.46 -7.00
C ARG A 8 -5.57 -7.94 -7.14
N SER A 9 -4.59 -7.51 -7.93
CA SER A 9 -4.33 -6.09 -8.14
C SER A 9 -5.54 -5.37 -8.75
N LYS A 10 -6.26 -6.01 -9.68
CA LYS A 10 -7.48 -5.46 -10.23
C LYS A 10 -8.56 -5.23 -9.17
N VAL A 11 -8.78 -6.21 -8.29
CA VAL A 11 -9.76 -6.10 -7.20
C VAL A 11 -9.39 -4.94 -6.27
N TRP A 12 -8.11 -4.82 -5.86
CA TRP A 12 -7.69 -3.74 -4.98
C TRP A 12 -7.79 -2.35 -5.61
N GLN A 13 -7.59 -2.23 -6.93
CA GLN A 13 -7.81 -0.97 -7.65
C GLN A 13 -9.28 -0.51 -7.65
N GLU A 14 -10.22 -1.44 -7.53
CA GLU A 14 -11.66 -1.16 -7.54
C GLU A 14 -12.26 -1.03 -6.14
N THR A 15 -11.50 -1.33 -5.08
CA THR A 15 -11.98 -1.17 -3.72
C THR A 15 -11.69 0.24 -3.20
N SER A 16 -12.66 0.81 -2.50
CA SER A 16 -12.50 2.14 -1.87
C SER A 16 -11.48 2.16 -0.72
N ARG A 17 -10.97 1.01 -0.31
CA ARG A 17 -10.09 0.85 0.86
C ARG A 17 -8.72 0.30 0.53
N GLY A 18 -8.42 0.11 -0.74
CA GLY A 18 -7.17 -0.49 -1.18
C GLY A 18 -6.44 0.34 -2.22
N GLY A 19 -5.36 -0.23 -2.73
CA GLY A 19 -4.64 0.33 -3.85
C GLY A 19 -3.54 1.30 -3.48
N LEU A 20 -3.26 2.21 -4.41
CA LEU A 20 -2.20 3.20 -4.31
C LEU A 20 -2.82 4.59 -4.13
N PRO A 21 -2.97 5.09 -2.88
CA PRO A 21 -3.47 6.43 -2.63
C PRO A 21 -2.47 7.50 -3.09
N GLU A 22 -2.99 8.67 -3.45
CA GLU A 22 -2.17 9.77 -4.00
C GLU A 22 -1.04 10.21 -3.08
N ILE A 23 -1.23 10.11 -1.76
CA ILE A 23 -0.21 10.45 -0.77
C ILE A 23 1.12 9.72 -1.01
N PHE A 24 1.10 8.48 -1.51
CA PHE A 24 2.32 7.72 -1.80
C PHE A 24 3.02 8.12 -3.11
N LEU A 25 2.42 9.02 -3.87
CA LEU A 25 3.01 9.60 -5.09
C LEU A 25 3.67 10.96 -4.82
N GLU A 26 3.76 11.34 -3.57
CA GLU A 26 4.38 12.57 -3.08
C GLU A 26 5.43 12.23 -2.02
N ASN A 27 6.20 13.22 -1.60
CA ASN A 27 7.09 13.04 -0.45
C ASN A 27 6.25 12.92 0.82
N VAL A 28 6.05 11.70 1.28
CA VAL A 28 5.31 11.39 2.50
C VAL A 28 6.26 11.30 3.69
N ASP A 29 5.95 12.04 4.74
CA ASP A 29 6.56 11.93 6.06
C ASP A 29 5.59 11.29 7.05
N PHE A 30 6.01 11.12 8.30
CA PHE A 30 5.18 10.51 9.33
C PHE A 30 3.95 11.34 9.68
N GLU A 31 4.02 12.67 9.61
CA GLU A 31 2.90 13.56 9.91
C GLU A 31 1.82 13.43 8.84
N LYS A 32 2.21 13.52 7.56
CA LYS A 32 1.28 13.31 6.43
C LYS A 32 0.65 11.93 6.46
N TYR A 33 1.42 10.89 6.83
CA TYR A 33 0.85 9.56 6.95
C TYR A 33 -0.13 9.48 8.12
N ALA A 34 0.15 10.11 9.25
CA ALA A 34 -0.77 10.18 10.39
C ALA A 34 -2.07 10.89 10.00
N ASP A 35 -1.99 12.03 9.33
CA ASP A 35 -3.15 12.77 8.83
C ASP A 35 -3.99 11.91 7.87
N PHE A 36 -3.33 11.19 6.95
CA PHE A 36 -3.98 10.24 6.06
C PHE A 36 -4.72 9.15 6.83
N VAL A 37 -4.11 8.57 7.86
CA VAL A 37 -4.73 7.54 8.71
C VAL A 37 -5.91 8.11 9.49
N MET A 38 -5.77 9.31 10.04
CA MET A 38 -6.86 9.96 10.79
C MET A 38 -8.05 10.28 9.90
N ASP A 39 -7.81 10.63 8.65
CA ASP A 39 -8.85 10.96 7.68
C ASP A 39 -9.44 9.73 6.97
N TYR A 40 -8.82 8.55 7.19
CA TYR A 40 -9.29 7.31 6.57
C TYR A 40 -10.59 6.81 7.22
N PRO A 41 -11.56 6.33 6.43
CA PRO A 41 -12.82 5.83 6.98
C PRO A 41 -12.63 4.61 7.87
N ILE A 42 -13.30 4.56 9.00
CA ILE A 42 -13.29 3.40 9.89
C ILE A 42 -14.06 2.24 9.22
N LEU A 43 -13.50 1.04 9.23
CA LEU A 43 -14.22 -0.15 8.78
C LEU A 43 -15.03 -0.76 9.92
N PHE A 44 -14.40 -0.96 11.08
CA PHE A 44 -15.02 -1.54 12.26
C PHE A 44 -14.70 -0.71 13.50
N LEU A 45 -15.69 -0.64 14.39
CA LEU A 45 -15.54 -0.22 15.78
C LEU A 45 -15.72 -1.47 16.65
N LYS A 46 -14.93 -1.61 17.70
CA LYS A 46 -15.11 -2.68 18.68
C LYS A 46 -15.75 -2.12 19.95
N LYS A 47 -16.86 -2.69 20.37
CA LYS A 47 -17.55 -2.36 21.62
C LYS A 47 -18.10 -3.62 22.27
N ASP A 48 -17.82 -3.86 23.56
CA ASP A 48 -18.33 -4.99 24.32
C ASP A 48 -18.13 -6.33 23.58
N ASP A 49 -16.92 -6.55 23.03
CA ASP A 49 -16.53 -7.70 22.21
C ASP A 49 -17.34 -7.90 20.91
N LYS A 50 -18.09 -6.91 20.50
CA LYS A 50 -18.82 -6.90 19.22
C LYS A 50 -18.19 -5.93 18.24
N TYR A 51 -18.22 -6.31 16.97
CA TYR A 51 -17.82 -5.42 15.89
C TYR A 51 -19.05 -4.67 15.35
N LEU A 52 -18.95 -3.35 15.33
CA LEU A 52 -19.93 -2.46 14.73
C LEU A 52 -19.37 -1.92 13.41
N SER A 53 -20.22 -1.66 12.44
CA SER A 53 -19.79 -0.99 11.22
C SER A 53 -19.32 0.43 11.53
N GLY A 54 -18.17 0.82 10.99
CA GLY A 54 -17.67 2.21 11.08
C GLY A 54 -18.50 3.19 10.25
N LYS A 55 -19.43 2.70 9.44
CA LYS A 55 -20.22 3.50 8.50
C LYS A 55 -19.29 4.37 7.63
N ASN A 56 -19.42 5.68 7.73
CA ASN A 56 -18.56 6.62 7.01
C ASN A 56 -17.77 7.52 7.96
N TYR A 57 -17.69 7.16 9.25
CA TYR A 57 -16.89 7.90 10.20
C TYR A 57 -15.40 7.78 9.87
N LYS A 58 -14.69 8.89 9.99
CA LYS A 58 -13.24 8.92 9.96
C LYS A 58 -12.67 8.61 11.34
N PHE A 59 -11.40 8.22 11.43
CA PHE A 59 -10.78 8.00 12.73
C PHE A 59 -10.66 9.31 13.54
N SER A 60 -10.54 10.45 12.85
CA SER A 60 -10.62 11.78 13.47
C SER A 60 -11.96 12.04 14.17
N ASP A 61 -13.08 11.53 13.66
CA ASP A 61 -14.37 11.63 14.35
C ASP A 61 -14.37 10.86 15.67
N TYR A 62 -13.70 9.67 15.66
CA TYR A 62 -13.54 8.86 16.86
C TYR A 62 -12.66 9.58 17.91
N MET A 63 -11.52 10.16 17.48
CA MET A 63 -10.65 10.95 18.33
C MET A 63 -11.37 12.14 18.99
N ASN A 64 -12.35 12.72 18.32
CA ASN A 64 -13.14 13.85 18.81
C ASN A 64 -14.39 13.43 19.59
N GLY A 65 -14.65 12.13 19.79
CA GLY A 65 -15.83 11.65 20.50
C GLY A 65 -17.14 11.89 19.76
N ASN A 66 -17.12 11.93 18.43
CA ASN A 66 -18.29 12.26 17.59
C ASN A 66 -19.07 11.03 17.12
N ILE A 67 -18.86 9.85 17.71
CA ILE A 67 -19.50 8.60 17.32
C ILE A 67 -20.54 8.18 18.37
N GLN A 68 -21.80 8.40 18.08
CA GLN A 68 -22.91 8.13 19.02
C GLN A 68 -23.10 6.63 19.30
N GLU A 69 -22.85 5.76 18.32
CA GLU A 69 -23.00 4.30 18.44
C GLU A 69 -22.15 3.68 19.53
N ILE A 70 -21.08 4.37 19.93
CA ILE A 70 -20.19 3.97 21.02
C ILE A 70 -20.24 4.95 22.20
N ASN A 71 -21.37 5.67 22.34
CA ASN A 71 -21.60 6.64 23.41
C ASN A 71 -20.53 7.75 23.46
N ASN A 72 -20.04 8.19 22.31
CA ASN A 72 -18.99 9.22 22.17
C ASN A 72 -17.72 8.91 22.97
N SER A 73 -17.42 7.63 23.18
CA SER A 73 -16.17 7.22 23.81
C SER A 73 -14.98 7.59 22.92
N LEU A 74 -13.83 7.82 23.55
CA LEU A 74 -12.57 8.06 22.84
C LEU A 74 -11.87 6.73 22.51
N PRO A 75 -11.07 6.68 21.43
CA PRO A 75 -10.36 5.47 21.05
C PRO A 75 -9.22 5.14 22.03
N SER A 76 -8.97 3.86 22.18
CA SER A 76 -7.76 3.31 22.80
C SER A 76 -6.67 3.08 21.74
N ILE A 77 -5.48 2.71 22.21
CA ILE A 77 -4.38 2.32 21.32
C ILE A 77 -4.72 1.05 20.51
N ASP A 78 -5.54 0.15 21.09
CA ASP A 78 -5.99 -1.06 20.41
C ASP A 78 -6.97 -0.73 19.28
N ASP A 79 -7.81 0.29 19.46
CA ASP A 79 -8.71 0.79 18.40
C ASP A 79 -7.91 1.38 17.23
N LEU A 80 -6.83 2.12 17.52
CA LEU A 80 -5.91 2.60 16.49
C LEU A 80 -5.23 1.42 15.77
N GLY A 81 -4.78 0.42 16.51
CA GLY A 81 -4.20 -0.81 15.94
C GLY A 81 -5.17 -1.55 15.03
N LEU A 82 -6.44 -1.64 15.42
CA LEU A 82 -7.51 -2.21 14.62
C LEU A 82 -7.74 -1.37 13.34
N HIS A 83 -7.83 -0.05 13.49
CA HIS A 83 -8.03 0.86 12.36
C HIS A 83 -6.89 0.73 11.34
N LEU A 84 -5.62 0.82 11.77
CA LEU A 84 -4.45 0.59 10.92
C LEU A 84 -4.51 -0.75 10.21
N SER A 85 -5.01 -1.80 10.88
CA SER A 85 -5.13 -3.14 10.28
C SER A 85 -6.15 -3.21 9.14
N THR A 86 -7.08 -2.27 9.06
CA THR A 86 -8.13 -2.20 8.04
C THR A 86 -7.85 -1.23 6.90
N ILE A 87 -6.68 -0.61 6.86
CA ILE A 87 -6.18 0.18 5.72
C ILE A 87 -5.48 -0.78 4.77
N PHE A 88 -6.01 -0.96 3.56
CA PHE A 88 -5.57 -1.98 2.61
C PHE A 88 -4.76 -1.41 1.43
N THR A 89 -3.98 -0.38 1.70
CA THR A 89 -3.07 0.22 0.71
C THR A 89 -1.93 -0.74 0.34
N GLU A 90 -1.25 -0.49 -0.79
CA GLU A 90 -0.13 -1.31 -1.28
C GLU A 90 1.03 -1.36 -0.27
N ASN A 91 1.24 -0.27 0.47
CA ASN A 91 2.14 -0.22 1.61
C ASN A 91 1.35 0.27 2.83
N ARG A 92 1.69 -0.26 3.99
CA ARG A 92 1.03 0.09 5.24
C ARG A 92 2.06 0.24 6.36
N LEU A 93 2.06 1.39 7.02
CA LEU A 93 2.88 1.62 8.19
C LEU A 93 2.10 1.23 9.45
N LYS A 94 2.73 0.39 10.25
CA LYS A 94 2.32 0.03 11.61
C LYS A 94 3.52 0.25 12.53
N GLN A 95 3.94 -0.75 13.30
CA GLN A 95 5.26 -0.77 13.96
C GLN A 95 6.39 -1.11 12.99
N TYR A 96 6.05 -1.46 11.76
CA TYR A 96 6.92 -1.79 10.64
C TYR A 96 6.21 -1.40 9.35
N ILE A 97 6.96 -1.30 8.26
CA ILE A 97 6.39 -1.12 6.92
C ILE A 97 5.98 -2.49 6.39
N GLU A 98 4.71 -2.66 6.13
CA GLU A 98 4.14 -3.86 5.53
C GLU A 98 4.00 -3.66 4.02
N LEU A 99 4.74 -4.45 3.25
CA LEU A 99 4.67 -4.46 1.79
C LEU A 99 3.57 -5.44 1.37
N ARG A 100 2.57 -4.97 0.66
CA ARG A 100 1.33 -5.69 0.37
C ARG A 100 1.04 -5.88 -1.12
N SER A 101 1.88 -5.33 -1.98
CA SER A 101 1.66 -5.28 -3.43
C SER A 101 1.89 -6.61 -4.16
N MET A 102 2.48 -7.61 -3.50
CA MET A 102 2.82 -8.88 -4.14
C MET A 102 1.63 -9.80 -4.31
N ASP A 103 1.60 -10.46 -5.46
CA ASP A 103 0.74 -11.64 -5.68
C ASP A 103 1.33 -12.88 -5.00
N THR A 104 0.46 -13.83 -4.70
CA THR A 104 0.92 -15.16 -4.24
C THR A 104 1.54 -15.92 -5.39
N CYS A 105 2.60 -16.64 -5.11
CA CYS A 105 3.24 -17.55 -6.04
C CYS A 105 3.43 -18.94 -5.43
N GLY A 106 3.81 -19.92 -6.25
CA GLY A 106 4.08 -21.27 -5.80
C GLY A 106 5.30 -21.31 -4.86
N TRP A 107 5.49 -22.44 -4.19
CA TRP A 107 6.57 -22.65 -3.22
C TRP A 107 7.96 -22.27 -3.75
N ASN A 108 8.20 -22.50 -5.05
CA ASN A 108 9.50 -22.24 -5.70
C ASN A 108 9.85 -20.75 -5.80
N CYS A 109 8.90 -19.85 -5.65
CA CYS A 109 9.12 -18.40 -5.76
C CYS A 109 8.71 -17.61 -4.51
N ILE A 110 8.31 -18.28 -3.43
CA ILE A 110 7.81 -17.60 -2.22
C ILE A 110 8.83 -16.62 -1.61
N CYS A 111 10.12 -16.90 -1.75
CA CYS A 111 11.20 -16.04 -1.27
C CYS A 111 11.59 -14.92 -2.25
N ALA A 112 11.09 -14.93 -3.48
CA ALA A 112 11.52 -13.95 -4.49
C ALA A 112 11.13 -12.51 -4.12
N GLY A 113 9.93 -12.31 -3.60
CA GLY A 113 9.48 -11.00 -3.18
C GLY A 113 10.22 -10.44 -1.96
N PRO A 114 10.34 -11.18 -0.85
CA PRO A 114 11.18 -10.75 0.26
C PRO A 114 12.61 -10.44 -0.17
N ALA A 115 13.22 -11.26 -1.02
CA ALA A 115 14.57 -11.03 -1.53
C ALA A 115 14.66 -9.74 -2.38
N PHE A 116 13.68 -9.50 -3.25
CA PHE A 116 13.60 -8.30 -4.07
C PHE A 116 13.50 -7.03 -3.21
N PHE A 117 12.55 -6.98 -2.27
CA PHE A 117 12.39 -5.81 -1.41
C PHE A 117 13.55 -5.61 -0.43
N THR A 118 14.14 -6.70 0.07
CA THR A 118 15.35 -6.61 0.91
C THR A 118 16.50 -5.99 0.12
N GLY A 119 16.68 -6.42 -1.13
CA GLY A 119 17.71 -5.84 -2.01
C GLY A 119 17.50 -4.35 -2.26
N LEU A 120 16.28 -3.91 -2.52
CA LEU A 120 15.98 -2.50 -2.74
C LEU A 120 16.14 -1.63 -1.48
N LEU A 121 15.69 -2.13 -0.32
CA LEU A 121 15.61 -1.32 0.89
C LEU A 121 16.89 -1.35 1.73
N TYR A 122 17.67 -2.43 1.67
CA TYR A 122 18.87 -2.62 2.48
C TYR A 122 20.17 -2.80 1.66
N GLY A 123 20.06 -2.95 0.33
CA GLY A 123 21.19 -3.02 -0.56
C GLY A 123 21.73 -1.64 -0.93
N ASN A 124 21.09 -0.97 -1.87
CA ASN A 124 21.49 0.37 -2.33
C ASN A 124 20.26 1.30 -2.41
N LEU A 125 19.80 1.77 -1.24
CA LEU A 125 18.61 2.60 -1.13
C LEU A 125 18.77 3.94 -1.88
N ASP A 126 19.95 4.56 -1.83
CA ASP A 126 20.18 5.87 -2.46
C ASP A 126 20.06 5.77 -3.98
N GLU A 127 20.62 4.74 -4.60
CA GLU A 127 20.49 4.49 -6.02
C GLU A 127 19.05 4.16 -6.42
N ALA A 128 18.36 3.35 -5.61
CA ALA A 128 16.95 3.06 -5.82
C ALA A 128 16.09 4.33 -5.74
N LEU A 129 16.34 5.20 -4.77
CA LEU A 129 15.65 6.49 -4.63
C LEU A 129 15.95 7.43 -5.80
N GLU A 130 17.22 7.54 -6.23
CA GLU A 130 17.58 8.32 -7.42
C GLU A 130 16.88 7.80 -8.68
N PHE A 131 16.77 6.49 -8.82
CA PHE A 131 16.10 5.87 -9.95
C PHE A 131 14.59 6.19 -9.97
N ILE A 132 13.89 5.98 -8.85
CA ILE A 132 12.44 6.23 -8.77
C ILE A 132 12.09 7.72 -8.73
N SER A 133 12.99 8.60 -8.27
CA SER A 133 12.76 10.06 -8.25
C SER A 133 12.55 10.67 -9.63
N LYS A 134 12.98 9.96 -10.67
CA LYS A 134 12.82 10.36 -12.08
C LYS A 134 11.42 10.02 -12.63
N TRP A 135 10.61 9.30 -11.88
CA TRP A 135 9.31 8.84 -12.33
C TRP A 135 8.24 9.91 -12.14
N GLU A 136 7.47 10.16 -13.18
CA GLU A 136 6.38 11.10 -13.11
C GLU A 136 5.12 10.46 -12.54
N LYS A 137 4.39 11.19 -11.69
CA LYS A 137 3.13 10.76 -11.05
C LYS A 137 2.15 10.20 -12.08
N LYS A 138 2.01 10.86 -13.23
CA LYS A 138 1.11 10.43 -14.31
C LYS A 138 1.48 9.07 -14.87
N ASP A 139 2.77 8.84 -15.08
CA ASP A 139 3.27 7.58 -15.64
C ASP A 139 3.11 6.44 -14.63
N LEU A 140 3.38 6.70 -13.36
CA LEU A 140 3.14 5.75 -12.28
C LEU A 140 1.67 5.33 -12.19
N LEU A 141 0.74 6.29 -12.24
CA LEU A 141 -0.70 5.99 -12.20
C LEU A 141 -1.17 5.18 -13.40
N ASN A 142 -0.65 5.51 -14.59
CA ASN A 142 -0.95 4.75 -15.81
C ASN A 142 -0.39 3.32 -15.72
N ALA A 143 0.86 3.16 -15.30
CA ALA A 143 1.47 1.86 -15.12
C ALA A 143 0.73 1.02 -14.06
N TYR A 144 0.39 1.62 -12.93
CA TYR A 144 -0.40 0.96 -11.88
C TYR A 144 -1.74 0.45 -12.41
N LYS A 145 -2.44 1.27 -13.21
CA LYS A 145 -3.72 0.90 -13.81
C LYS A 145 -3.60 -0.23 -14.83
N ASP A 146 -2.52 -0.26 -15.59
CA ASP A 146 -2.29 -1.22 -16.67
C ASP A 146 -1.71 -2.56 -16.18
N ALA A 147 -0.92 -2.53 -15.09
CA ALA A 147 -0.18 -3.67 -14.56
C ALA A 147 -1.03 -4.94 -14.37
N PRO A 148 -2.29 -4.90 -13.89
CA PRO A 148 -3.09 -6.10 -13.72
C PRO A 148 -3.33 -6.88 -15.01
N MET A 149 -3.33 -6.19 -16.16
CA MET A 149 -3.56 -6.83 -17.47
C MET A 149 -2.25 -7.12 -18.22
N LYS A 150 -1.27 -6.21 -18.12
CA LYS A 150 -0.06 -6.26 -18.95
C LYS A 150 1.11 -6.93 -18.22
N GLY A 151 1.09 -7.01 -16.88
CA GLY A 151 2.18 -7.57 -16.08
C GLY A 151 3.52 -6.92 -16.42
N LEU A 152 4.53 -7.70 -16.75
CA LEU A 152 5.86 -7.24 -17.10
C LEU A 152 5.94 -6.43 -18.41
N ASN A 153 4.91 -6.51 -19.26
CA ASN A 153 4.78 -5.69 -20.46
C ASN A 153 4.12 -4.33 -20.18
N THR A 154 3.92 -3.97 -18.91
CA THR A 154 3.46 -2.65 -18.53
C THR A 154 4.52 -1.62 -18.85
N ASN A 155 4.11 -0.55 -19.55
CA ASN A 155 5.02 0.54 -19.88
C ASN A 155 5.10 1.56 -18.74
N LEU A 156 6.33 1.94 -18.39
CA LEU A 156 6.62 3.05 -17.48
C LEU A 156 7.72 3.91 -18.12
N MET A 157 7.44 5.20 -18.36
CA MET A 157 8.36 6.14 -18.98
C MET A 157 8.93 5.66 -20.34
N GLY A 158 8.09 5.05 -21.16
CA GLY A 158 8.48 4.57 -22.50
C GLY A 158 9.27 3.24 -22.52
N LYS A 159 9.45 2.61 -21.36
CA LYS A 159 10.11 1.29 -21.24
C LYS A 159 9.15 0.26 -20.65
N ASP A 160 9.27 -0.97 -21.06
CA ASP A 160 8.52 -2.06 -20.43
C ASP A 160 9.07 -2.35 -19.04
N MET A 161 8.21 -2.76 -18.12
CA MET A 161 8.58 -3.04 -16.73
C MET A 161 9.69 -4.09 -16.62
N ILE A 162 9.70 -5.06 -17.53
CA ILE A 162 10.78 -6.06 -17.57
C ILE A 162 12.15 -5.40 -17.79
N CYS A 163 12.24 -4.41 -18.68
CA CYS A 163 13.49 -3.67 -18.92
C CYS A 163 13.93 -2.88 -17.68
N LEU A 164 12.97 -2.26 -16.99
CA LEU A 164 13.24 -1.51 -15.76
C LEU A 164 13.74 -2.42 -14.63
N LEU A 165 13.16 -3.61 -14.48
CA LEU A 165 13.61 -4.59 -13.49
C LEU A 165 15.04 -5.10 -13.76
N TYR A 166 15.42 -5.28 -15.03
CA TYR A 166 16.78 -5.69 -15.39
C TYR A 166 17.80 -4.57 -15.25
N THR A 167 17.38 -3.31 -15.29
CA THR A 167 18.28 -2.14 -15.17
C THR A 167 18.22 -1.49 -13.80
N SER A 168 17.33 -1.96 -12.91
CA SER A 168 17.26 -1.48 -11.52
C SER A 168 18.42 -2.06 -10.71
N PRO A 169 18.85 -1.34 -9.65
CA PRO A 169 19.81 -1.88 -8.70
C PRO A 169 19.34 -3.24 -8.19
N SER A 170 20.20 -4.25 -8.31
CA SER A 170 19.89 -5.62 -7.92
C SER A 170 20.73 -6.02 -6.71
N PRO A 171 20.22 -6.86 -5.80
CA PRO A 171 21.04 -7.45 -4.73
C PRO A 171 22.26 -8.22 -5.24
N ARG A 172 22.31 -8.55 -6.53
CA ARG A 172 23.46 -9.24 -7.15
C ARG A 172 24.63 -8.30 -7.45
N ASP A 173 24.38 -6.98 -7.45
CA ASP A 173 25.36 -5.95 -7.77
C ASP A 173 26.01 -5.36 -6.51
N VAL A 174 25.68 -5.89 -5.35
CA VAL A 174 26.32 -5.53 -4.07
C VAL A 174 27.59 -6.37 -3.93
N PRO A 175 28.79 -5.76 -3.80
CA PRO A 175 30.06 -6.45 -3.65
C PRO A 175 30.16 -7.28 -2.36
#